data_4d3160bedb65137bbf68f250ce7f124e
#
_entry.id   4d3160bedb65137bbf68f250ce7f124e
#
_cell.length_a   1.000
_cell.length_b   1.000
_cell.length_c   1.000
_cell.angle_alpha   90.00
_cell.angle_beta   90.00
_cell.angle_gamma   90.00
#
_symmetry.space_group_name_H-M   'P 1'
#
loop_
_entity.id
_entity.type
_entity.pdbx_description
1 polymer ?
#
loop_
_entity_poly.entity_id
_entity_poly.type
_entity_poly.pdbx_seq_one_letter_code
_entity_poly.pdbx_strand_id
1 'polypeptide(L)'
;MNTRPDKYRYPAFLGLDETTGRYYILFPDLPGCTTTGDTEDEALASAREALSLHLFGMEDDGDEIPAPSPLTGLRGENGEAVTLIEVWMPSFREKMETKAVNRTVTLPGWLDKEAKIAALNYSQILQDGIMERLKISRQVAKLKKRRIGSPA
;
A
#
# COMPACT_ATOMS: atom_id res chain seq x y z
N MET A 1 -8.91 -13.93 17.80
CA MET A 1 -7.77 -13.28 17.09
C MET A 1 -8.04 -13.33 15.61
N ASN A 2 -8.24 -12.19 15.01
CA ASN A 2 -8.45 -12.12 13.57
C ASN A 2 -7.07 -12.15 12.90
N THR A 3 -6.59 -13.35 12.58
CA THR A 3 -5.35 -13.52 11.81
C THR A 3 -5.65 -13.14 10.37
N ARG A 4 -5.14 -11.97 9.94
CA ARG A 4 -5.21 -11.53 8.55
C ARG A 4 -4.50 -12.58 7.67
N PRO A 5 -5.10 -13.00 6.55
CA PRO A 5 -4.44 -13.94 5.65
C PRO A 5 -3.13 -13.37 5.11
N ASP A 6 -2.13 -14.21 4.96
CA ASP A 6 -0.87 -13.82 4.34
C ASP A 6 -1.00 -13.68 2.82
N LYS A 7 -1.95 -14.38 2.25
CA LYS A 7 -2.14 -14.50 0.81
C LYS A 7 -3.58 -14.26 0.43
N TYR A 8 -3.77 -13.44 -0.60
CA TYR A 8 -5.07 -13.24 -1.25
C TYR A 8 -4.99 -13.58 -2.72
N ARG A 9 -6.11 -14.07 -3.24
CA ARG A 9 -6.31 -14.39 -4.66
C ARG A 9 -7.66 -13.85 -5.09
N TYR A 10 -7.64 -12.98 -6.09
CA TYR A 10 -8.87 -12.42 -6.63
C TYR A 10 -8.91 -12.56 -8.16
N PRO A 11 -10.07 -12.90 -8.73
CA PRO A 11 -10.26 -12.83 -10.15
C PRO A 11 -10.28 -11.37 -10.62
N ALA A 12 -9.80 -11.15 -11.80
CA ALA A 12 -9.79 -9.85 -12.45
C ALA A 12 -10.12 -9.97 -13.94
N PHE A 13 -10.68 -8.93 -14.50
CA PHE A 13 -10.88 -8.79 -15.95
C PHE A 13 -9.72 -7.97 -16.53
N LEU A 14 -9.07 -8.53 -17.53
CA LEU A 14 -8.06 -7.85 -18.32
C LEU A 14 -8.67 -7.47 -19.67
N GLY A 15 -8.73 -6.20 -19.98
CA GLY A 15 -9.26 -5.69 -21.23
C GLY A 15 -8.30 -4.69 -21.88
N LEU A 16 -8.55 -4.43 -23.18
CA LEU A 16 -7.86 -3.41 -23.95
C LEU A 16 -8.85 -2.26 -24.23
N ASP A 17 -8.47 -1.08 -23.82
CA ASP A 17 -9.18 0.14 -24.22
C ASP A 17 -8.73 0.55 -25.62
N GLU A 18 -9.57 0.31 -26.60
CA GLU A 18 -9.27 0.60 -28.02
C GLU A 18 -9.10 2.11 -28.28
N THR A 19 -9.68 2.97 -27.44
CA THR A 19 -9.57 4.42 -27.58
C THR A 19 -8.20 4.91 -27.21
N THR A 20 -7.61 4.38 -26.12
CA THR A 20 -6.30 4.79 -25.60
C THR A 20 -5.17 3.84 -26.00
N GLY A 21 -5.50 2.62 -26.43
CA GLY A 21 -4.53 1.55 -26.68
C GLY A 21 -3.90 0.98 -25.41
N ARG A 22 -4.45 1.31 -24.26
CA ARG A 22 -3.94 0.85 -22.95
C ARG A 22 -4.72 -0.35 -22.45
N TYR A 23 -4.04 -1.21 -21.71
CA TYR A 23 -4.67 -2.31 -20.99
C TYR A 23 -5.22 -1.84 -19.66
N TYR A 24 -6.37 -2.38 -19.27
CA TYR A 24 -6.94 -2.15 -17.95
C TYR A 24 -7.17 -3.46 -17.21
N ILE A 25 -7.15 -3.39 -15.90
CA ILE A 25 -7.54 -4.49 -15.02
C ILE A 25 -8.59 -3.99 -14.02
N LEU A 26 -9.65 -4.76 -13.88
CA LEU A 26 -10.76 -4.50 -12.99
C LEU A 26 -11.00 -5.71 -12.09
N PHE A 27 -11.12 -5.51 -10.80
CA PHE A 27 -11.46 -6.55 -9.83
C PHE A 27 -12.97 -6.50 -9.53
N PRO A 28 -13.77 -7.47 -10.02
CA PRO A 28 -15.21 -7.43 -9.83
C PRO A 28 -15.66 -7.56 -8.37
N ASP A 29 -14.89 -8.26 -7.54
CA ASP A 29 -15.19 -8.44 -6.11
C ASP A 29 -14.80 -7.25 -5.23
N LEU A 30 -13.99 -6.34 -5.76
CA LEU A 30 -13.42 -5.21 -5.03
C LEU A 30 -13.75 -3.90 -5.77
N PRO A 31 -14.93 -3.32 -5.54
CA PRO A 31 -15.33 -2.07 -6.21
C PRO A 31 -14.30 -0.95 -5.98
N GLY A 32 -13.92 -0.28 -7.05
CA GLY A 32 -12.90 0.77 -7.02
C GLY A 32 -11.46 0.28 -7.15
N CYS A 33 -11.22 -1.02 -7.09
CA CYS A 33 -9.90 -1.60 -7.35
C CYS A 33 -9.73 -1.82 -8.87
N THR A 34 -9.02 -0.91 -9.51
CA THR A 34 -8.74 -0.94 -10.95
C THR A 34 -7.37 -0.33 -11.23
N THR A 35 -6.77 -0.73 -12.33
CA THR A 35 -5.47 -0.18 -12.77
C THR A 35 -5.33 -0.28 -14.28
N THR A 36 -4.29 0.35 -14.81
CA THR A 36 -3.97 0.35 -16.23
C THR A 36 -2.48 0.14 -16.46
N GLY A 37 -2.11 -0.25 -17.68
CA GLY A 37 -0.73 -0.34 -18.13
C GLY A 37 -0.64 -0.15 -19.64
N ASP A 38 0.53 0.24 -20.14
CA ASP A 38 0.75 0.42 -21.57
C ASP A 38 0.95 -0.93 -22.28
N THR A 39 1.36 -1.93 -21.54
CA THR A 39 1.45 -3.32 -21.99
C THR A 39 0.64 -4.22 -21.07
N GLU A 40 0.36 -5.42 -21.54
CA GLU A 40 -0.31 -6.46 -20.75
C GLU A 40 0.49 -6.81 -19.48
N ASP A 41 1.81 -6.96 -19.62
CA ASP A 41 2.71 -7.24 -18.49
C ASP A 41 2.73 -6.12 -17.46
N GLU A 42 2.75 -4.86 -17.91
CA GLU A 42 2.66 -3.70 -17.00
C GLU A 42 1.32 -3.63 -16.28
N ALA A 43 0.22 -3.89 -16.98
CA ALA A 43 -1.11 -3.93 -16.37
C ALA A 43 -1.20 -5.01 -15.29
N LEU A 44 -0.67 -6.21 -15.56
CA LEU A 44 -0.64 -7.31 -14.59
C LEU A 44 0.25 -7.02 -13.37
N ALA A 45 1.41 -6.39 -13.58
CA ALA A 45 2.29 -5.96 -12.49
C ALA A 45 1.62 -4.88 -11.62
N SER A 46 1.02 -3.88 -12.26
CA SER A 46 0.25 -2.83 -11.59
C SER A 46 -0.96 -3.38 -10.83
N ALA A 47 -1.58 -4.44 -11.34
CA ALA A 47 -2.71 -5.09 -10.68
C ALA A 47 -2.34 -5.71 -9.34
N ARG A 48 -1.16 -6.32 -9.23
CA ARG A 48 -0.68 -6.85 -7.94
C ARG A 48 -0.46 -5.74 -6.92
N GLU A 49 0.11 -4.63 -7.34
CA GLU A 49 0.31 -3.47 -6.47
C GLU A 49 -1.02 -2.83 -6.06
N ALA A 50 -1.92 -2.61 -7.01
CA ALA A 50 -3.25 -2.06 -6.75
C ALA A 50 -4.07 -2.94 -5.80
N LEU A 51 -4.06 -4.26 -6.01
CA LEU A 51 -4.74 -5.21 -5.14
C LEU A 51 -4.16 -5.19 -3.72
N SER A 52 -2.83 -5.23 -3.60
CA SER A 52 -2.16 -5.18 -2.29
C SER A 52 -2.48 -3.90 -1.53
N LEU A 53 -2.46 -2.76 -2.21
CA LEU A 53 -2.77 -1.46 -1.60
C LEU A 53 -4.24 -1.36 -1.18
N HIS A 54 -5.15 -1.84 -2.02
CA HIS A 54 -6.60 -1.84 -1.74
C HIS A 54 -6.93 -2.70 -0.52
N LEU A 55 -6.41 -3.93 -0.49
CA LEU A 55 -6.59 -4.84 0.64
C LEU A 55 -5.94 -4.32 1.93
N PHE A 56 -4.77 -3.73 1.83
CA PHE A 56 -4.11 -3.10 2.97
C PHE A 56 -4.98 -1.97 3.56
N GLY A 57 -5.56 -1.13 2.72
CA GLY A 57 -6.48 -0.08 3.16
C GLY A 57 -7.71 -0.64 3.87
N MET A 58 -8.35 -1.68 3.31
CA MET A 58 -9.48 -2.35 3.93
C MET A 58 -9.12 -2.99 5.28
N GLU A 59 -7.94 -3.62 5.36
CA GLU A 59 -7.44 -4.18 6.63
C GLU A 59 -7.21 -3.11 7.70
N ASP A 60 -6.68 -1.97 7.30
CA ASP A 60 -6.35 -0.85 8.21
C ASP A 60 -7.63 -0.15 8.71
N ASP A 61 -8.60 0.02 7.83
CA ASP A 61 -9.91 0.62 8.15
C ASP A 61 -10.85 -0.35 8.91
N GLY A 62 -10.50 -1.64 8.95
CA GLY A 62 -11.34 -2.67 9.57
C GLY A 62 -12.55 -3.07 8.74
N ASP A 63 -12.50 -2.82 7.44
CA ASP A 63 -13.56 -3.17 6.51
C ASP A 63 -13.65 -4.69 6.30
N GLU A 64 -14.85 -5.15 5.99
CA GLU A 64 -15.07 -6.53 5.61
C GLU A 64 -14.52 -6.80 4.20
N ILE A 65 -13.55 -7.72 4.12
CA ILE A 65 -12.95 -8.13 2.85
C ILE A 65 -13.80 -9.25 2.25
N PRO A 66 -14.41 -9.02 1.06
CA PRO A 66 -15.29 -10.02 0.47
C PRO A 66 -14.52 -11.26 0.02
N ALA A 67 -15.16 -12.41 0.08
CA ALA A 67 -14.62 -13.63 -0.48
C ALA A 67 -14.52 -13.52 -2.02
N PRO A 68 -13.44 -14.05 -2.63
CA PRO A 68 -13.30 -14.01 -4.08
C PRO A 68 -14.37 -14.88 -4.78
N SER A 69 -14.91 -14.38 -5.89
CA SER A 69 -15.81 -15.14 -6.75
C SER A 69 -15.09 -16.31 -7.43
N PRO A 70 -15.79 -17.43 -7.66
CA PRO A 70 -15.23 -18.55 -8.44
C PRO A 70 -14.91 -18.11 -9.87
N LEU A 71 -13.75 -18.47 -10.38
CA LEU A 71 -13.36 -18.16 -11.77
C LEU A 71 -14.34 -18.72 -12.80
N THR A 72 -14.88 -19.90 -12.52
CA THR A 72 -15.80 -20.61 -13.43
C THR A 72 -17.14 -19.89 -13.62
N GLY A 73 -17.53 -19.02 -12.70
CA GLY A 73 -18.75 -18.22 -12.78
C GLY A 73 -18.60 -16.89 -13.47
N LEU A 74 -17.36 -16.49 -13.81
CA LEU A 74 -17.08 -15.19 -14.38
C LEU A 74 -16.96 -15.24 -15.91
N ARG A 75 -17.49 -14.21 -16.55
CA ARG A 75 -17.42 -14.00 -17.99
C ARG A 75 -16.96 -12.58 -18.25
N GLY A 76 -15.91 -12.42 -19.05
CA GLY A 76 -15.49 -11.11 -19.54
C GLY A 76 -16.45 -10.59 -20.59
N GLU A 77 -16.57 -9.28 -20.68
CA GLU A 77 -17.33 -8.57 -21.70
C GLU A 77 -16.37 -7.97 -22.73
N ASN A 78 -16.85 -7.78 -23.98
CA ASN A 78 -16.10 -7.07 -25.02
C ASN A 78 -14.64 -7.55 -25.23
N GLY A 79 -14.42 -8.86 -25.18
CA GLY A 79 -13.10 -9.44 -25.37
C GLY A 79 -12.19 -9.44 -24.13
N GLU A 80 -12.71 -9.09 -22.98
CA GLU A 80 -11.97 -9.21 -21.72
C GLU A 80 -11.60 -10.66 -21.39
N ALA A 81 -10.37 -10.85 -20.94
CA ALA A 81 -9.91 -12.12 -20.39
C ALA A 81 -10.12 -12.15 -18.87
N VAL A 82 -10.53 -13.29 -18.36
CA VAL A 82 -10.54 -13.52 -16.90
C VAL A 82 -9.16 -14.00 -16.48
N THR A 83 -8.57 -13.33 -15.53
CA THR A 83 -7.28 -13.71 -14.95
C THR A 83 -7.37 -13.79 -13.42
N LEU A 84 -6.40 -14.44 -12.80
CA LEU A 84 -6.30 -14.56 -11.36
C LEU A 84 -5.08 -13.82 -10.87
N ILE A 85 -5.28 -12.87 -9.98
CA ILE A 85 -4.21 -12.10 -9.35
C ILE A 85 -4.01 -12.58 -7.93
N GLU A 86 -2.79 -12.94 -7.62
CA GLU A 86 -2.36 -13.40 -6.31
C GLU A 86 -1.36 -12.44 -5.70
N VAL A 87 -1.53 -12.12 -4.41
CA VAL A 87 -0.65 -11.22 -3.67
C VAL A 87 -0.22 -11.82 -2.34
N TRP A 88 1.02 -11.54 -1.96
CA TRP A 88 1.60 -11.90 -0.67
C TRP A 88 1.68 -10.66 0.21
N MET A 89 0.88 -10.61 1.27
CA MET A 89 0.68 -9.41 2.07
C MET A 89 1.76 -9.11 3.13
N PRO A 90 2.43 -10.09 3.76
CA PRO A 90 3.38 -9.77 4.84
C PRO A 90 4.44 -8.75 4.47
N SER A 91 5.13 -8.93 3.35
CA SER A 91 6.15 -7.97 2.89
C SER A 91 5.55 -6.63 2.47
N PHE A 92 4.35 -6.62 1.93
CA PHE A 92 3.65 -5.38 1.58
C PHE A 92 3.23 -4.60 2.84
N ARG A 93 2.66 -5.28 3.84
CA ARG A 93 2.30 -4.67 5.14
C ARG A 93 3.52 -4.04 5.80
N GLU A 94 4.64 -4.77 5.85
CA GLU A 94 5.90 -4.28 6.42
C GLU A 94 6.40 -3.02 5.69
N LYS A 95 6.37 -3.03 4.36
CA LYS A 95 6.73 -1.86 3.53
C LYS A 95 5.83 -0.65 3.83
N MET A 96 4.52 -0.85 3.97
CA MET A 96 3.57 0.22 4.24
C MET A 96 3.70 0.77 5.67
N GLU A 97 3.90 -0.08 6.67
CA GLU A 97 4.10 0.32 8.07
C GLU A 97 5.35 1.17 8.28
N THR A 98 6.33 1.02 7.42
CA THR A 98 7.64 1.69 7.54
C THR A 98 7.83 2.83 6.57
N LYS A 99 6.89 3.00 5.64
CA LYS A 99 6.89 4.12 4.71
C LYS A 99 6.83 5.45 5.48
N ALA A 100 7.79 6.33 5.23
CA ALA A 100 7.77 7.66 5.78
C ALA A 100 6.54 8.44 5.30
N VAL A 101 5.86 9.09 6.24
CA VAL A 101 4.73 9.97 5.94
C VAL A 101 5.10 11.41 6.21
N ASN A 102 4.64 12.33 5.37
CA ASN A 102 4.83 13.74 5.57
C ASN A 102 3.77 14.29 6.53
N ARG A 103 4.21 15.08 7.50
CA ARG A 103 3.31 15.82 8.40
C ARG A 103 3.72 17.29 8.41
N THR A 104 2.75 18.16 8.29
CA THR A 104 2.95 19.60 8.42
C THR A 104 2.74 20.01 9.87
N VAL A 105 3.71 20.70 10.44
CA VAL A 105 3.63 21.25 11.79
C VAL A 105 3.74 22.76 11.74
N THR A 106 3.03 23.45 12.63
CA THR A 106 3.08 24.89 12.77
C THR A 106 3.92 25.28 13.98
N LEU A 107 4.84 26.20 13.79
CA LEU A 107 5.70 26.74 14.84
C LEU A 107 5.50 28.26 14.96
N PRO A 108 5.61 28.82 16.17
CA PRO A 108 5.78 30.27 16.32
C PRO A 108 6.99 30.76 15.53
N GLY A 109 6.88 31.91 14.85
CA GLY A 109 7.94 32.41 13.98
C GLY A 109 9.29 32.60 14.68
N TRP A 110 9.29 33.03 15.93
CA TRP A 110 10.53 33.19 16.72
C TRP A 110 11.24 31.85 16.95
N LEU A 111 10.46 30.78 17.21
CA LEU A 111 11.01 29.42 17.44
C LEU A 111 11.59 28.84 16.16
N ASP A 112 10.91 29.02 15.03
CA ASP A 112 11.42 28.60 13.71
C ASP A 112 12.75 29.30 13.37
N LYS A 113 12.85 30.61 13.67
CA LYS A 113 14.08 31.38 13.46
C LYS A 113 15.25 30.84 14.28
N GLU A 114 15.04 30.58 15.57
CA GLU A 114 16.09 30.05 16.46
C GLU A 114 16.51 28.64 16.03
N ALA A 115 15.55 27.80 15.65
CA ALA A 115 15.83 26.44 15.17
C ALA A 115 16.65 26.44 13.87
N LYS A 116 16.39 27.36 12.95
CA LYS A 116 17.20 27.55 11.73
C LYS A 116 18.61 28.03 12.01
N ILE A 117 18.77 28.98 12.93
CA ILE A 117 20.10 29.48 13.37
C ILE A 117 20.91 28.33 13.97
N ALA A 118 20.27 27.46 14.77
CA ALA A 118 20.88 26.31 15.38
C ALA A 118 21.02 25.10 14.43
N ALA A 119 20.64 25.23 13.15
CA ALA A 119 20.66 24.18 12.15
C ALA A 119 20.00 22.85 12.59
N LEU A 120 18.86 22.95 13.27
CA LEU A 120 18.14 21.80 13.80
C LEU A 120 17.43 21.00 12.71
N ASN A 121 17.46 19.66 12.83
CA ASN A 121 16.69 18.78 11.96
C ASN A 121 15.28 18.56 12.53
N TYR A 122 14.29 19.26 11.98
CA TYR A 122 12.91 19.18 12.43
C TYR A 122 12.32 17.78 12.40
N SER A 123 12.60 17.00 11.33
CA SER A 123 12.09 15.64 11.20
C SER A 123 12.63 14.74 12.30
N GLN A 124 13.91 14.86 12.64
CA GLN A 124 14.53 14.07 13.70
C GLN A 124 13.98 14.44 15.08
N ILE A 125 13.83 15.74 15.33
CA ILE A 125 13.29 16.27 16.60
C ILE A 125 11.85 15.80 16.80
N LEU A 126 11.04 15.86 15.76
CA LEU A 126 9.66 15.40 15.81
C LEU A 126 9.57 13.89 16.11
N GLN A 127 10.38 13.08 15.43
CA GLN A 127 10.44 11.64 15.69
C GLN A 127 10.89 11.33 17.11
N ASP A 128 11.95 11.97 17.58
CA ASP A 128 12.47 11.78 18.94
C ASP A 128 11.43 12.19 19.99
N GLY A 129 10.75 13.32 19.80
CA GLY A 129 9.71 13.80 20.70
C GLY A 129 8.50 12.87 20.77
N ILE A 130 8.09 12.31 19.62
CA ILE A 130 7.00 11.33 19.58
C ILE A 130 7.40 10.02 20.26
N MET A 131 8.62 9.52 20.00
CA MET A 131 9.12 8.30 20.64
C MET A 131 9.21 8.45 22.16
N GLU A 132 9.69 9.60 22.62
CA GLU A 132 9.75 9.93 24.05
C GLU A 132 8.37 9.92 24.71
N ARG A 133 7.39 10.57 24.09
CA ARG A 133 6.01 10.59 24.59
C ARG A 133 5.35 9.23 24.62
N LEU A 134 5.66 8.38 23.64
CA LEU A 134 5.16 7.00 23.55
C LEU A 134 6.01 6.02 24.36
N LYS A 135 7.09 6.47 25.03
CA LYS A 135 8.05 5.65 25.76
C LYS A 135 8.69 4.55 24.91
N ILE A 136 8.90 4.83 23.63
CA ILE A 136 9.54 3.92 22.68
C ILE A 136 11.06 4.18 22.73
N SER A 137 11.84 3.15 23.10
CA SER A 137 13.30 3.29 23.11
C SER A 137 13.87 3.36 21.68
N ARG A 138 14.95 4.13 21.50
CA ARG A 138 15.70 4.21 20.23
C ARG A 138 16.18 2.83 19.74
N GLN A 139 16.42 1.89 20.65
CA GLN A 139 16.81 0.51 20.32
C GLN A 139 15.66 -0.24 19.62
N VAL A 140 14.43 -0.12 20.15
CA VAL A 140 13.25 -0.76 19.55
C VAL A 140 12.96 -0.16 18.17
N ALA A 141 13.11 1.16 18.02
CA ALA A 141 12.96 1.84 16.74
C ALA A 141 14.01 1.38 15.70
N LYS A 142 15.27 1.20 16.14
CA LYS A 142 16.34 0.64 15.27
C LYS A 142 16.10 -0.81 14.89
N LEU A 143 15.54 -1.62 15.78
CA LEU A 143 15.20 -3.03 15.49
C LEU A 143 14.07 -3.12 14.48
N LYS A 144 13.04 -2.28 14.58
CA LYS A 144 11.98 -2.18 13.57
C LYS A 144 12.56 -1.77 12.21
N LYS A 145 13.47 -0.81 12.17
CA LYS A 145 14.13 -0.35 10.95
C LYS A 145 15.08 -1.38 10.32
N ARG A 146 15.75 -2.23 11.13
CA ARG A 146 16.66 -3.30 10.65
C ARG A 146 15.93 -4.51 10.09
N ARG A 147 14.78 -4.89 10.64
CA ARG A 147 13.93 -5.98 10.10
C ARG A 147 13.46 -5.71 8.68
N ILE A 148 13.45 -4.45 8.26
CA ILE A 148 12.93 -3.97 6.98
C ILE A 148 14.04 -3.84 5.93
N GLY A 149 15.29 -3.71 6.34
CA GLY A 149 16.43 -3.47 5.45
C GLY A 149 17.27 -4.71 5.13
N SER A 150 16.84 -5.89 5.52
CA SER A 150 17.57 -7.12 5.22
C SER A 150 16.89 -7.86 4.08
N PRO A 151 17.43 -7.84 2.85
CA PRO A 151 16.99 -8.77 1.82
C PRO A 151 17.34 -10.18 2.28
N ALA A 152 16.34 -11.01 2.35
CA ALA A 152 16.56 -12.44 2.50
C ALA A 152 17.23 -13.00 1.26
#